data_5c8dac33b9b7b7abe39193a03fedbc5c
#
_entry.id   5c8dac33b9b7b7abe39193a03fedbc5c
#
_cell.length_a   1.000
_cell.length_b   1.000
_cell.length_c   1.000
_cell.angle_alpha   90.00
_cell.angle_beta   90.00
_cell.angle_gamma   90.00
#
_symmetry.space_group_name_H-M   'P 1'
#
loop_
_entity.id
_entity.type
_entity.pdbx_description
1 polymer ?
#
loop_
_entity_poly.entity_id
_entity_poly.type
_entity_poly.pdbx_seq_one_letter_code
_entity_poly.pdbx_strand_id
1 'polypeptide(L)'
;ADTAPLIEESIQKILDVSTQISSQDFYQTLFKNTITDSFSDLAASQDAARFSRNIGQLIADTPVTNVKIYMEIPKDSASDMNAFLQSDNLKDTFLSLEQAKGTYWYGIFRGSRVPQLFCPSFYLGAREQEAYGDLAYITHASVIFDSGTYDAYMAVYYSSEDFQQILSGNLTLDGSVSYIMNERNNLVSASSNSLAGIYWLDYDKIMESYM
;
A
#
# COMPACT_ATOMS: atom_id res chain seq x y z
N ALA A 1 -0.41 7.04 -29.38
CA ALA A 1 0.48 6.07 -28.69
C ALA A 1 -0.35 5.28 -27.70
N ASP A 2 -0.05 4.01 -27.56
CA ASP A 2 -0.75 3.14 -26.61
C ASP A 2 -0.26 3.45 -25.18
N THR A 3 -1.17 3.85 -24.28
CA THR A 3 -0.87 4.16 -22.87
C THR A 3 -0.78 2.92 -22.00
N ALA A 4 -1.42 1.81 -22.42
CA ALA A 4 -1.49 0.59 -21.63
C ALA A 4 -0.10 0.05 -21.23
N PRO A 5 0.90 -0.03 -22.13
CA PRO A 5 2.23 -0.49 -21.75
C PRO A 5 2.92 0.36 -20.68
N LEU A 6 2.72 1.69 -20.69
CA LEU A 6 3.32 2.60 -19.71
C LEU A 6 2.69 2.44 -18.34
N ILE A 7 1.36 2.24 -18.31
CA ILE A 7 0.63 1.97 -17.06
C ILE A 7 1.02 0.61 -16.51
N GLU A 8 1.09 -0.41 -17.36
CA GLU A 8 1.53 -1.75 -16.97
C GLU A 8 2.94 -1.74 -16.39
N GLU A 9 3.87 -1.00 -17.00
CA GLU A 9 5.22 -0.83 -16.50
C GLU A 9 5.24 -0.17 -15.10
N SER A 10 4.45 0.89 -14.91
CA SER A 10 4.36 1.58 -13.62
C SER A 10 3.76 0.68 -12.53
N ILE A 11 2.70 -0.06 -12.84
CA ILE A 11 2.11 -1.04 -11.94
C ILE A 11 3.12 -2.15 -11.61
N GLN A 12 3.83 -2.67 -12.62
CA GLN A 12 4.84 -3.70 -12.40
C GLN A 12 5.94 -3.23 -11.46
N LYS A 13 6.42 -1.99 -11.59
CA LYS A 13 7.39 -1.41 -10.65
C LYS A 13 6.88 -1.38 -9.22
N ILE A 14 5.60 -1.05 -9.00
CA ILE A 14 4.97 -1.06 -7.67
C ILE A 14 4.93 -2.49 -7.11
N LEU A 15 4.52 -3.47 -7.91
CA LEU A 15 4.49 -4.87 -7.53
C LEU A 15 5.90 -5.42 -7.24
N ASP A 16 6.89 -5.02 -8.03
CA ASP A 16 8.28 -5.42 -7.84
C ASP A 16 8.84 -4.88 -6.52
N VAL A 17 8.54 -3.62 -6.16
CA VAL A 17 8.91 -3.06 -4.85
C VAL A 17 8.32 -3.91 -3.72
N SER A 18 7.03 -4.22 -3.77
CA SER A 18 6.37 -5.08 -2.78
C SER A 18 7.04 -6.45 -2.66
N THR A 19 7.33 -7.08 -3.80
CA THR A 19 7.98 -8.40 -3.85
C THR A 19 9.41 -8.35 -3.31
N GLN A 20 10.19 -7.35 -3.67
CA GLN A 20 11.56 -7.18 -3.22
C GLN A 20 11.64 -6.90 -1.71
N ILE A 21 10.72 -6.10 -1.17
CA ILE A 21 10.65 -5.89 0.29
C ILE A 21 10.31 -7.19 1.00
N SER A 22 9.31 -7.92 0.52
CA SER A 22 8.87 -9.18 1.15
C SER A 22 9.90 -10.31 1.04
N SER A 23 10.87 -10.21 0.14
CA SER A 23 11.97 -11.18 0.00
C SER A 23 13.16 -10.89 0.91
N GLN A 24 13.23 -9.76 1.59
CA GLN A 24 14.34 -9.43 2.48
C GLN A 24 14.31 -10.29 3.76
N ASP A 25 15.49 -10.64 4.27
CA ASP A 25 15.65 -11.52 5.42
C ASP A 25 14.88 -11.06 6.65
N PHE A 26 14.90 -9.76 6.95
CA PHE A 26 14.17 -9.21 8.08
C PHE A 26 12.64 -9.37 7.94
N TYR A 27 12.09 -9.15 6.73
CA TYR A 27 10.69 -9.40 6.44
C TYR A 27 10.34 -10.88 6.58
N GLN A 28 11.19 -11.77 6.06
CA GLN A 28 11.01 -13.22 6.18
C GLN A 28 11.01 -13.65 7.65
N THR A 29 11.91 -13.11 8.46
CA THR A 29 11.95 -13.37 9.90
C THR A 29 10.67 -12.98 10.60
N LEU A 30 10.12 -11.79 10.27
CA LEU A 30 8.88 -11.31 10.90
C LEU A 30 7.61 -12.05 10.44
N PHE A 31 7.49 -12.37 9.16
CA PHE A 31 6.21 -12.76 8.56
C PHE A 31 6.17 -14.18 7.98
N LYS A 32 7.29 -14.88 7.91
CA LYS A 32 7.36 -16.25 7.39
C LYS A 32 7.82 -17.28 8.40
N ASN A 33 8.38 -16.83 9.52
CA ASN A 33 8.85 -17.69 10.60
C ASN A 33 8.06 -17.42 11.88
N THR A 34 8.08 -18.39 12.81
CA THR A 34 7.60 -18.15 14.16
C THR A 34 8.64 -17.31 14.91
N ILE A 35 8.21 -16.19 15.48
CA ILE A 35 9.07 -15.33 16.27
C ILE A 35 9.29 -15.95 17.65
N THR A 36 10.55 -16.13 18.00
CA THR A 36 11.00 -16.66 19.30
C THR A 36 11.75 -15.61 20.13
N ASP A 37 12.29 -14.59 19.45
CA ASP A 37 13.01 -13.48 20.09
C ASP A 37 12.03 -12.39 20.52
N SER A 38 12.48 -11.46 21.37
CA SER A 38 11.69 -10.27 21.66
C SER A 38 11.63 -9.34 20.45
N PHE A 39 10.53 -8.59 20.30
CA PHE A 39 10.39 -7.63 19.23
C PHE A 39 11.42 -6.50 19.32
N SER A 40 11.78 -6.07 20.53
CA SER A 40 12.82 -5.06 20.75
C SER A 40 14.20 -5.53 20.33
N ASP A 41 14.55 -6.80 20.55
CA ASP A 41 15.82 -7.38 20.07
C ASP A 41 15.85 -7.48 18.55
N LEU A 42 14.76 -7.87 17.93
CA LEU A 42 14.63 -7.85 16.47
C LEU A 42 14.82 -6.45 15.89
N ALA A 43 14.23 -5.44 16.52
CA ALA A 43 14.37 -4.04 16.10
C ALA A 43 15.81 -3.50 16.24
N ALA A 44 16.57 -3.99 17.22
CA ALA A 44 17.97 -3.62 17.43
C ALA A 44 18.94 -4.36 16.49
N SER A 45 18.49 -5.34 15.73
CA SER A 45 19.32 -6.16 14.87
C SER A 45 19.91 -5.39 13.69
N GLN A 46 21.04 -5.89 13.17
CA GLN A 46 21.64 -5.35 11.93
C GLN A 46 20.72 -5.54 10.72
N ASP A 47 19.91 -6.59 10.71
CA ASP A 47 18.97 -6.86 9.62
C ASP A 47 17.83 -5.85 9.61
N ALA A 48 17.35 -5.39 10.76
CA ALA A 48 16.39 -4.29 10.87
C ALA A 48 16.96 -2.99 10.29
N ALA A 49 18.18 -2.62 10.67
CA ALA A 49 18.85 -1.43 10.15
C ALA A 49 19.13 -1.52 8.64
N ARG A 50 19.47 -2.70 8.13
CA ARG A 50 19.64 -2.95 6.70
C ARG A 50 18.34 -2.85 5.96
N PHE A 51 17.29 -3.48 6.47
CA PHE A 51 15.94 -3.46 5.91
C PHE A 51 15.43 -2.02 5.69
N SER A 52 15.52 -1.18 6.71
CA SER A 52 15.09 0.21 6.65
C SER A 52 15.85 1.02 5.58
N ARG A 53 17.17 0.85 5.50
CA ARG A 53 17.99 1.51 4.46
C ARG A 53 17.65 1.02 3.05
N ASN A 54 17.41 -0.28 2.90
CA ASN A 54 17.12 -0.88 1.59
C ASN A 54 15.78 -0.41 1.04
N ILE A 55 14.78 -0.12 1.87
CA ILE A 55 13.49 0.42 1.40
C ILE A 55 13.71 1.70 0.59
N GLY A 56 14.49 2.65 1.11
CA GLY A 56 14.79 3.89 0.39
C GLY A 56 15.46 3.66 -0.97
N GLN A 57 16.32 2.64 -1.07
CA GLN A 57 16.97 2.28 -2.34
C GLN A 57 16.00 1.58 -3.31
N LEU A 58 15.12 0.73 -2.79
CA LEU A 58 14.16 -0.02 -3.61
C LEU A 58 13.08 0.87 -4.23
N ILE A 59 12.69 1.95 -3.57
CA ILE A 59 11.69 2.88 -4.09
C ILE A 59 12.28 3.96 -4.99
N ALA A 60 13.60 4.17 -4.96
CA ALA A 60 14.26 5.11 -5.85
C ALA A 60 13.98 4.75 -7.32
N ASP A 61 13.75 5.74 -8.15
CA ASP A 61 13.44 5.61 -9.58
C ASP A 61 12.18 4.77 -9.89
N THR A 62 11.27 4.67 -8.91
CA THR A 62 9.95 4.03 -9.06
C THR A 62 8.82 5.04 -8.78
N PRO A 63 7.56 4.74 -9.14
CA PRO A 63 6.41 5.58 -8.78
C PRO A 63 6.09 5.56 -7.28
N VAL A 64 6.73 4.70 -6.49
CA VAL A 64 6.45 4.54 -5.06
C VAL A 64 6.91 5.76 -4.28
N THR A 65 6.01 6.33 -3.50
CA THR A 65 6.28 7.51 -2.66
C THR A 65 6.62 7.13 -1.23
N ASN A 66 6.06 6.03 -0.72
CA ASN A 66 6.29 5.58 0.65
C ASN A 66 5.96 4.09 0.82
N VAL A 67 6.51 3.49 1.88
CA VAL A 67 6.16 2.13 2.31
C VAL A 67 5.89 2.15 3.80
N LYS A 68 4.75 1.60 4.22
CA LYS A 68 4.38 1.42 5.62
C LYS A 68 3.96 -0.01 5.87
N ILE A 69 4.29 -0.54 7.04
CA ILE A 69 3.88 -1.85 7.50
C ILE A 69 3.10 -1.66 8.80
N TYR A 70 1.81 -1.91 8.75
CA TYR A 70 0.91 -1.83 9.89
C TYR A 70 0.90 -3.17 10.62
N MET A 71 1.14 -3.16 11.93
CA MET A 71 1.21 -4.38 12.72
C MET A 71 0.19 -4.37 13.86
N GLU A 72 -0.52 -5.48 14.03
CA GLU A 72 -1.33 -5.72 15.20
C GLU A 72 -0.43 -5.89 16.43
N ILE A 73 -0.83 -5.26 17.55
CA ILE A 73 -0.07 -5.32 18.80
C ILE A 73 -0.62 -6.45 19.66
N PRO A 74 0.17 -7.51 19.97
CA PRO A 74 -0.22 -8.54 20.90
C PRO A 74 -0.42 -7.94 22.29
N LYS A 75 -1.55 -8.24 22.95
CA LYS A 75 -1.89 -7.65 24.25
C LYS A 75 -0.84 -7.94 25.33
N ASP A 76 -0.35 -9.17 25.35
CA ASP A 76 0.61 -9.63 26.36
C ASP A 76 2.05 -9.16 26.10
N SER A 77 2.32 -8.60 24.93
CA SER A 77 3.62 -8.09 24.51
C SER A 77 3.57 -6.64 24.06
N ALA A 78 2.58 -5.87 24.51
CA ALA A 78 2.34 -4.50 24.05
C ALA A 78 3.55 -3.58 24.30
N SER A 79 4.24 -3.72 25.44
CA SER A 79 5.43 -2.92 25.77
C SER A 79 6.59 -3.22 24.83
N ASP A 80 6.86 -4.50 24.55
CA ASP A 80 7.92 -4.95 23.68
C ASP A 80 7.65 -4.57 22.21
N MET A 81 6.41 -4.75 21.75
CA MET A 81 5.99 -4.31 20.42
C MET A 81 6.02 -2.79 20.28
N ASN A 82 5.66 -2.03 21.29
CA ASN A 82 5.80 -0.56 21.25
C ASN A 82 7.27 -0.13 21.17
N ALA A 83 8.18 -0.80 21.88
CA ALA A 83 9.62 -0.56 21.74
C ALA A 83 10.11 -0.84 20.31
N PHE A 84 9.63 -1.92 19.68
CA PHE A 84 9.88 -2.23 18.27
C PHE A 84 9.43 -1.09 17.36
N LEU A 85 8.17 -0.66 17.47
CA LEU A 85 7.57 0.38 16.63
C LEU A 85 8.23 1.76 16.84
N GLN A 86 8.83 2.01 18.00
CA GLN A 86 9.49 3.29 18.32
C GLN A 86 11.01 3.26 18.09
N SER A 87 11.56 2.12 17.66
CA SER A 87 13.00 2.01 17.42
C SER A 87 13.45 2.91 16.27
N ASP A 88 14.66 3.47 16.38
CA ASP A 88 15.20 4.37 15.36
C ASP A 88 15.33 3.72 13.99
N ASN A 89 15.50 2.39 13.94
CA ASN A 89 15.60 1.65 12.70
C ASN A 89 14.24 1.49 11.99
N LEU A 90 13.13 1.44 12.73
CA LEU A 90 11.85 0.94 12.19
C LEU A 90 10.69 1.94 12.28
N LYS A 91 10.76 2.96 13.14
CA LYS A 91 9.67 3.91 13.40
C LYS A 91 9.12 4.64 12.18
N ASP A 92 9.93 4.79 11.13
CA ASP A 92 9.53 5.43 9.89
C ASP A 92 8.83 4.47 8.92
N THR A 93 8.94 3.17 9.15
CA THR A 93 8.36 2.14 8.28
C THR A 93 7.23 1.37 8.96
N PHE A 94 7.39 1.03 10.23
CA PHE A 94 6.43 0.21 10.98
C PHE A 94 5.50 1.08 11.82
N LEU A 95 4.20 0.80 11.74
CA LEU A 95 3.14 1.52 12.43
C LEU A 95 2.22 0.55 13.17
N SER A 96 1.56 1.04 14.22
CA SER A 96 0.47 0.29 14.84
C SER A 96 -0.73 0.16 13.90
N LEU A 97 -1.30 -1.04 13.80
CA LEU A 97 -2.51 -1.30 13.02
C LEU A 97 -3.72 -0.46 13.51
N GLU A 98 -3.69 0.02 14.74
CA GLU A 98 -4.72 0.94 15.27
C GLU A 98 -4.88 2.19 14.39
N GLN A 99 -3.81 2.64 13.74
CA GLN A 99 -3.85 3.81 12.85
C GLN A 99 -4.66 3.56 11.56
N ALA A 100 -4.83 2.31 11.18
CA ALA A 100 -5.54 1.91 9.96
C ALA A 100 -6.98 1.44 10.20
N LYS A 101 -7.38 1.16 11.44
CA LYS A 101 -8.69 0.54 11.75
C LYS A 101 -9.91 1.34 11.27
N GLY A 102 -9.78 2.64 11.08
CA GLY A 102 -10.85 3.50 10.57
C GLY A 102 -10.90 3.62 9.04
N THR A 103 -9.97 2.99 8.32
CA THR A 103 -9.88 3.12 6.86
C THR A 103 -10.81 2.13 6.16
N TYR A 104 -11.24 2.50 4.95
CA TYR A 104 -12.11 1.63 4.15
C TYR A 104 -11.38 0.35 3.71
N TRP A 105 -10.09 0.45 3.33
CA TRP A 105 -9.29 -0.70 2.94
C TRP A 105 -9.18 -1.74 4.06
N TYR A 106 -9.01 -1.32 5.31
CA TYR A 106 -8.97 -2.26 6.44
C TYR A 106 -10.31 -3.01 6.59
N GLY A 107 -11.43 -2.31 6.42
CA GLY A 107 -12.75 -2.94 6.40
C GLY A 107 -12.90 -4.01 5.32
N ILE A 108 -12.34 -3.78 4.11
CA ILE A 108 -12.36 -4.76 3.02
C ILE A 108 -11.56 -6.02 3.38
N PHE A 109 -10.34 -5.87 3.90
CA PHE A 109 -9.53 -7.03 4.32
C PHE A 109 -10.24 -7.84 5.41
N ARG A 110 -10.84 -7.17 6.37
CA ARG A 110 -11.60 -7.83 7.46
C ARG A 110 -12.83 -8.58 6.95
N GLY A 111 -13.52 -8.04 5.97
CA GLY A 111 -14.78 -8.59 5.45
C GLY A 111 -14.60 -9.63 4.34
N SER A 112 -13.58 -9.47 3.49
CA SER A 112 -13.48 -10.23 2.23
C SER A 112 -12.31 -11.22 2.18
N ARG A 113 -11.40 -11.22 3.15
CA ARG A 113 -10.22 -12.12 3.22
C ARG A 113 -9.37 -12.11 1.93
N VAL A 114 -9.27 -10.99 1.28
CA VAL A 114 -8.41 -10.84 0.09
C VAL A 114 -6.94 -10.84 0.50
N PRO A 115 -6.01 -11.39 -0.31
CA PRO A 115 -4.58 -11.37 0.02
C PRO A 115 -3.92 -10.03 -0.29
N GLN A 116 -4.50 -9.26 -1.21
CA GLN A 116 -3.98 -8.00 -1.72
C GLN A 116 -5.09 -7.11 -2.24
N LEU A 117 -4.81 -5.81 -2.34
CA LEU A 117 -5.79 -4.82 -2.77
C LEU A 117 -5.09 -3.61 -3.40
N PHE A 118 -5.51 -3.21 -4.60
CA PHE A 118 -5.22 -1.89 -5.16
C PHE A 118 -6.23 -0.88 -4.62
N CYS A 119 -5.72 0.13 -3.90
CA CYS A 119 -6.53 1.09 -3.17
C CYS A 119 -6.59 2.43 -3.91
N PRO A 120 -7.76 2.83 -4.43
CA PRO A 120 -8.01 4.20 -4.83
C PRO A 120 -8.01 5.13 -3.61
N SER A 121 -7.91 6.43 -3.83
CA SER A 121 -7.77 7.44 -2.76
C SER A 121 -8.82 7.32 -1.67
N PHE A 122 -10.09 7.07 -2.02
CA PHE A 122 -11.17 7.00 -1.03
C PHE A 122 -11.13 5.75 -0.13
N TYR A 123 -10.26 4.75 -0.45
CA TYR A 123 -10.00 3.63 0.46
C TYR A 123 -9.08 4.03 1.61
N LEU A 124 -8.27 5.07 1.41
CA LEU A 124 -7.24 5.52 2.34
C LEU A 124 -7.79 6.57 3.31
N GLY A 125 -7.22 6.64 4.50
CA GLY A 125 -7.47 7.74 5.43
C GLY A 125 -6.84 9.05 4.94
N ALA A 126 -7.41 10.19 5.35
CA ALA A 126 -6.88 11.50 4.97
C ALA A 126 -5.40 11.69 5.33
N ARG A 127 -4.98 11.18 6.49
CA ARG A 127 -3.57 11.21 6.92
C ARG A 127 -2.67 10.39 6.01
N GLU A 128 -3.13 9.23 5.55
CA GLU A 128 -2.35 8.40 4.63
C GLU A 128 -2.13 9.12 3.30
N GLN A 129 -3.20 9.72 2.75
CA GLN A 129 -3.15 10.44 1.48
C GLN A 129 -2.19 11.63 1.56
N GLU A 130 -2.26 12.40 2.63
CA GLU A 130 -1.43 13.59 2.84
C GLU A 130 0.05 13.24 3.09
N ALA A 131 0.30 12.23 3.92
CA ALA A 131 1.65 11.94 4.41
C ALA A 131 2.40 10.91 3.56
N TYR A 132 1.71 9.98 2.90
CA TYR A 132 2.37 8.83 2.26
C TYR A 132 2.13 8.74 0.76
N GLY A 133 0.94 9.02 0.29
CA GLY A 133 0.52 8.95 -1.10
C GLY A 133 -0.98 8.72 -1.21
N ASP A 134 -1.59 9.17 -2.29
CA ASP A 134 -3.04 9.15 -2.47
C ASP A 134 -3.56 7.84 -3.10
N LEU A 135 -2.68 6.93 -3.47
CA LEU A 135 -2.97 5.57 -3.91
C LEU A 135 -2.09 4.57 -3.15
N ALA A 136 -2.52 3.32 -3.01
CA ALA A 136 -1.71 2.29 -2.39
C ALA A 136 -1.99 0.88 -2.98
N TYR A 137 -0.96 0.06 -2.98
CA TYR A 137 -1.04 -1.39 -3.12
C TYR A 137 -0.77 -2.02 -1.76
N ILE A 138 -1.76 -2.72 -1.20
CA ILE A 138 -1.69 -3.27 0.16
C ILE A 138 -1.76 -4.78 0.10
N THR A 139 -0.85 -5.44 0.82
CA THR A 139 -0.80 -6.90 0.98
C THR A 139 -0.97 -7.28 2.44
N HIS A 140 -1.68 -8.39 2.69
CA HIS A 140 -1.83 -8.96 4.02
C HIS A 140 -0.66 -9.90 4.34
N ALA A 141 -0.18 -9.83 5.56
CA ALA A 141 0.79 -10.74 6.16
C ALA A 141 0.36 -11.10 7.58
N SER A 142 1.02 -12.06 8.19
CA SER A 142 0.75 -12.48 9.57
C SER A 142 2.04 -12.65 10.34
N VAL A 143 2.01 -12.26 11.61
CA VAL A 143 3.06 -12.53 12.58
C VAL A 143 2.63 -13.70 13.45
N ILE A 144 3.47 -14.72 13.55
CA ILE A 144 3.26 -15.86 14.46
C ILE A 144 4.17 -15.67 15.67
N PHE A 145 3.57 -15.45 16.83
CA PHE A 145 4.27 -15.18 18.07
C PHE A 145 3.49 -15.77 19.26
N ASP A 146 4.19 -16.45 20.18
CA ASP A 146 3.64 -17.03 21.41
C ASP A 146 2.29 -17.74 21.21
N SER A 147 2.24 -18.71 20.30
CA SER A 147 1.04 -19.47 19.89
C SER A 147 -0.12 -18.65 19.31
N GLY A 148 0.05 -17.34 19.13
CA GLY A 148 -0.90 -16.44 18.48
C GLY A 148 -0.54 -16.11 17.04
N THR A 149 -1.53 -15.68 16.26
CA THR A 149 -1.35 -15.12 14.92
C THR A 149 -1.93 -13.72 14.90
N TYR A 150 -1.12 -12.75 14.48
CA TYR A 150 -1.46 -11.34 14.48
C TYR A 150 -1.39 -10.78 13.07
N ASP A 151 -2.35 -9.95 12.71
CA ASP A 151 -2.43 -9.37 11.37
C ASP A 151 -1.37 -8.28 11.16
N ALA A 152 -0.85 -8.25 9.93
CA ALA A 152 -0.02 -7.17 9.44
C ALA A 152 -0.37 -6.85 7.99
N TYR A 153 -0.13 -5.59 7.58
CA TYR A 153 -0.42 -5.12 6.24
C TYR A 153 0.74 -4.26 5.75
N MET A 154 1.31 -4.64 4.61
CA MET A 154 2.29 -3.80 3.95
C MET A 154 1.59 -2.93 2.89
N ALA A 155 1.66 -1.62 3.07
CA ALA A 155 1.13 -0.64 2.15
C ALA A 155 2.26 0.02 1.37
N VAL A 156 2.24 -0.15 0.05
CA VAL A 156 3.13 0.51 -0.90
C VAL A 156 2.35 1.67 -1.52
N TYR A 157 2.67 2.90 -1.10
CA TYR A 157 1.99 4.12 -1.53
C TYR A 157 2.62 4.68 -2.81
N TYR A 158 1.78 5.26 -3.65
CA TYR A 158 2.21 5.94 -4.88
C TYR A 158 1.26 7.10 -5.20
N SER A 159 1.61 7.92 -6.20
CA SER A 159 0.86 9.12 -6.55
C SER A 159 -0.06 8.89 -7.75
N SER A 160 -1.31 9.35 -7.65
CA SER A 160 -2.23 9.39 -8.78
C SER A 160 -1.76 10.36 -9.88
N GLU A 161 -0.94 11.34 -9.54
CA GLU A 161 -0.44 12.34 -10.49
C GLU A 161 0.41 11.70 -11.60
N ASP A 162 1.26 10.72 -11.26
CA ASP A 162 2.06 9.99 -12.25
C ASP A 162 1.18 9.26 -13.26
N PHE A 163 0.11 8.61 -12.79
CA PHE A 163 -0.86 7.95 -13.67
C PHE A 163 -1.67 8.93 -14.50
N GLN A 164 -2.05 10.08 -13.94
CA GLN A 164 -2.74 11.14 -14.67
C GLN A 164 -1.88 11.70 -15.79
N GLN A 165 -0.58 11.89 -15.57
CA GLN A 165 0.35 12.35 -16.59
C GLN A 165 0.44 11.36 -17.75
N ILE A 166 0.55 10.05 -17.48
CA ILE A 166 0.54 9.01 -18.49
C ILE A 166 -0.76 9.03 -19.28
N LEU A 167 -1.90 9.09 -18.60
CA LEU A 167 -3.23 9.09 -19.21
C LEU A 167 -3.47 10.34 -20.05
N SER A 168 -3.04 11.51 -19.58
CA SER A 168 -3.24 12.80 -20.25
C SER A 168 -2.35 12.96 -21.47
N GLY A 169 -1.12 12.45 -21.43
CA GLY A 169 -0.12 12.61 -22.49
C GLY A 169 -0.48 11.94 -23.82
N ASN A 170 -1.50 11.09 -23.84
CA ASN A 170 -1.88 10.29 -25.01
C ASN A 170 -3.34 10.49 -25.46
N LEU A 171 -4.02 11.51 -24.96
CA LEU A 171 -5.36 11.86 -25.46
C LEU A 171 -5.27 12.42 -26.87
N THR A 172 -5.82 11.69 -27.84
CA THR A 172 -5.80 12.07 -29.27
C THR A 172 -7.06 12.79 -29.72
N LEU A 173 -8.12 12.75 -28.91
CA LEU A 173 -9.40 13.37 -29.21
C LEU A 173 -9.78 14.36 -28.12
N ASP A 174 -10.18 15.54 -28.52
CA ASP A 174 -10.68 16.58 -27.62
C ASP A 174 -11.94 16.09 -26.90
N GLY A 175 -11.97 16.20 -25.58
CA GLY A 175 -13.07 15.73 -24.74
C GLY A 175 -13.01 14.23 -24.37
N SER A 176 -12.00 13.49 -24.75
CA SER A 176 -11.80 12.11 -24.31
C SER A 176 -11.29 12.06 -22.87
N VAL A 177 -11.77 11.06 -22.10
CA VAL A 177 -11.29 10.76 -20.75
C VAL A 177 -10.82 9.31 -20.71
N SER A 178 -9.61 9.11 -20.20
CA SER A 178 -9.08 7.76 -19.89
C SER A 178 -9.03 7.57 -18.39
N TYR A 179 -9.29 6.35 -17.91
CA TYR A 179 -9.28 6.03 -16.49
C TYR A 179 -8.78 4.61 -16.21
N ILE A 180 -8.29 4.41 -15.00
CA ILE A 180 -7.85 3.13 -14.46
C ILE A 180 -8.83 2.72 -13.36
N MET A 181 -9.28 1.47 -13.39
CA MET A 181 -10.14 0.88 -12.36
C MET A 181 -9.44 -0.29 -11.69
N ASN A 182 -9.74 -0.52 -10.41
CA ASN A 182 -9.26 -1.69 -9.71
C ASN A 182 -10.14 -2.92 -9.99
N GLU A 183 -9.76 -4.07 -9.42
CA GLU A 183 -10.47 -5.34 -9.53
C GLU A 183 -11.89 -5.34 -8.95
N ARG A 184 -12.26 -4.31 -8.21
CA ARG A 184 -13.59 -4.09 -7.64
C ARG A 184 -14.39 -3.02 -8.40
N ASN A 185 -13.94 -2.66 -9.59
CA ASN A 185 -14.52 -1.62 -10.45
C ASN A 185 -14.56 -0.22 -9.80
N ASN A 186 -13.61 0.08 -8.91
CA ASN A 186 -13.47 1.42 -8.35
C ASN A 186 -12.40 2.20 -9.11
N LEU A 187 -12.68 3.47 -9.36
CA LEU A 187 -11.74 4.36 -10.06
C LEU A 187 -10.48 4.58 -9.24
N VAL A 188 -9.34 4.29 -9.84
CA VAL A 188 -8.01 4.51 -9.25
C VAL A 188 -7.44 5.83 -9.72
N SER A 189 -7.50 6.12 -11.01
CA SER A 189 -6.99 7.37 -11.59
C SER A 189 -7.72 7.70 -12.89
N ALA A 190 -7.73 8.99 -13.26
CA ALA A 190 -8.30 9.47 -14.51
C ALA A 190 -7.38 10.53 -15.14
N SER A 191 -7.51 10.75 -16.47
CA SER A 191 -6.72 11.72 -17.22
C SER A 191 -6.95 13.17 -16.80
N SER A 192 -8.07 13.47 -16.14
CA SER A 192 -8.39 14.80 -15.63
C SER A 192 -9.25 14.70 -14.37
N ASN A 193 -8.84 15.37 -13.31
CA ASN A 193 -9.59 15.44 -12.07
C ASN A 193 -10.90 16.23 -12.21
N SER A 194 -10.93 17.26 -13.07
CA SER A 194 -12.13 18.07 -13.29
C SER A 194 -13.23 17.29 -14.00
N LEU A 195 -12.87 16.45 -14.95
CA LEU A 195 -13.80 15.55 -15.65
C LEU A 195 -14.17 14.34 -14.79
N ALA A 196 -13.22 13.79 -14.03
CA ALA A 196 -13.50 12.74 -13.05
C ALA A 196 -14.54 13.20 -12.01
N GLY A 197 -14.44 14.44 -11.52
CA GLY A 197 -15.43 15.02 -10.58
C GLY A 197 -16.86 15.07 -11.12
N ILE A 198 -17.03 15.25 -12.43
CA ILE A 198 -18.35 15.26 -13.07
C ILE A 198 -18.89 13.81 -13.22
N TYR A 199 -18.05 12.85 -13.57
CA TYR A 199 -18.45 11.46 -13.81
C TYR A 199 -18.53 10.62 -12.53
N TRP A 200 -17.83 10.98 -11.47
CA TRP A 200 -17.92 10.33 -10.15
C TRP A 200 -19.34 10.32 -9.57
N LEU A 201 -20.07 11.40 -9.82
CA LEU A 201 -21.44 11.53 -9.32
C LEU A 201 -22.43 10.60 -10.05
N ASP A 202 -22.03 10.01 -11.16
CA ASP A 202 -22.88 9.16 -12.03
C ASP A 202 -22.23 7.81 -12.35
N TYR A 203 -21.43 7.25 -11.42
CA TYR A 203 -20.77 5.94 -11.58
C TYR A 203 -21.76 4.84 -12.01
N ASP A 204 -22.94 4.81 -11.41
CA ASP A 204 -23.99 3.85 -11.75
C ASP A 204 -24.47 4.02 -13.21
N LYS A 205 -24.56 5.26 -13.70
CA LYS A 205 -24.89 5.54 -15.11
C LYS A 205 -23.79 5.16 -16.09
N ILE A 206 -22.52 5.29 -15.69
CA ILE A 206 -21.39 4.85 -16.51
C ILE A 206 -21.46 3.33 -16.66
N MET A 207 -21.69 2.59 -15.58
CA MET A 207 -21.81 1.14 -15.63
C MET A 207 -23.05 0.68 -16.40
N GLU A 208 -24.18 1.38 -16.29
CA GLU A 208 -25.39 1.11 -17.08
C GLU A 208 -25.17 1.30 -18.59
N SER A 209 -24.26 2.17 -19.02
CA SER A 209 -23.94 2.39 -20.42
C SER A 209 -23.08 1.30 -21.06
N TYR A 210 -22.49 0.39 -20.27
CA TYR A 210 -21.66 -0.73 -20.71
C TYR A 210 -22.37 -2.09 -20.64
N MET A 211 -23.59 -2.15 -20.14
CA MET A 211 -24.45 -3.34 -20.17
C MET A 211 -25.44 -3.29 -21.32
#